data_7cfeb3f0d1418ec203f8bf7a9469c485
#
_entry.id   7cfeb3f0d1418ec203f8bf7a9469c485
#
_cell.length_a   1.000
_cell.length_b   1.000
_cell.length_c   1.000
_cell.angle_alpha   90.00
_cell.angle_beta   90.00
_cell.angle_gamma   90.00
#
_symmetry.space_group_name_H-M   'P 1'
#
loop_
_entity.id
_entity.type
_entity.pdbx_description
1 polymer ?
#
loop_
_entity_poly.entity_id
_entity_poly.type
_entity_poly.pdbx_seq_one_letter_code
_entity_poly.pdbx_strand_id
1 'polypeptide(L)'
;MRIVQINGGAKGSTGKIMMGIAEVARAQGHEVMCASPITTTNRDAGADCGYYRIGTFNSRRLNVALARITGFNGCFAWIETYKLLKKITEFKPDIIHLHNLHDSYINLPMLFSYIKKHNIPTVWTLHDCWSFTGQCPHFTMVKCNKWKTGCHDCLQYKEYPASLYDNTKRMWKLKKKWFTGVKKMTIVTPSQWLANLVKESYLKDYPVKVINNGIDLTVFKPTPSEDLSHSNRGGGASQE
;
A
#
# COMPACT_ATOMS: atom_id res chain seq x y z
N MET A 1 16.55 -7.83 14.69
CA MET A 1 15.65 -6.66 14.76
C MET A 1 14.21 -7.12 14.79
N ARG A 2 13.34 -6.31 15.38
CA ARG A 2 11.88 -6.51 15.35
C ARG A 2 11.27 -5.60 14.29
N ILE A 3 10.60 -6.20 13.32
CA ILE A 3 10.06 -5.52 12.14
C ILE A 3 8.54 -5.66 12.13
N VAL A 4 7.81 -4.56 12.01
CA VAL A 4 6.37 -4.58 11.73
C VAL A 4 6.14 -4.23 10.28
N GLN A 5 5.41 -5.06 9.54
CA GLN A 5 4.97 -4.76 8.18
C GLN A 5 3.46 -4.54 8.14
N ILE A 6 2.99 -3.51 7.44
CA ILE A 6 1.56 -3.17 7.32
C ILE A 6 1.19 -3.04 5.85
N ASN A 7 0.19 -3.83 5.41
CA ASN A 7 -0.30 -3.81 4.02
C ASN A 7 -1.82 -4.01 3.95
N GLY A 8 -2.43 -3.58 2.85
CA GLY A 8 -3.86 -3.77 2.56
C GLY A 8 -4.32 -5.22 2.35
N GLY A 9 -3.40 -6.18 2.28
CA GLY A 9 -3.70 -7.61 2.19
C GLY A 9 -2.44 -8.46 2.36
N ALA A 10 -2.61 -9.72 2.77
CA ALA A 10 -1.52 -10.70 2.88
C ALA A 10 -1.35 -11.55 1.61
N LYS A 11 -2.35 -11.56 0.75
CA LYS A 11 -2.35 -12.26 -0.56
C LYS A 11 -2.49 -11.23 -1.69
N GLY A 12 -2.30 -11.67 -2.92
CA GLY A 12 -2.27 -10.77 -4.09
C GLY A 12 -0.88 -10.19 -4.32
N SER A 13 -0.74 -9.24 -5.26
CA SER A 13 0.57 -8.72 -5.71
C SER A 13 1.40 -8.11 -4.57
N THR A 14 0.88 -7.10 -3.90
CA THR A 14 1.60 -6.41 -2.82
C THR A 14 1.67 -7.25 -1.54
N GLY A 15 0.69 -8.13 -1.33
CA GLY A 15 0.70 -9.10 -0.23
C GLY A 15 1.84 -10.10 -0.36
N LYS A 16 2.06 -10.66 -1.55
CA LYS A 16 3.18 -11.56 -1.82
C LYS A 16 4.52 -10.89 -1.57
N ILE A 17 4.66 -9.61 -1.96
CA ILE A 17 5.88 -8.82 -1.71
C ILE A 17 6.12 -8.67 -0.20
N MET A 18 5.11 -8.23 0.55
CA MET A 18 5.22 -8.11 2.01
C MET A 18 5.59 -9.44 2.68
N MET A 19 4.91 -10.53 2.30
CA MET A 19 5.16 -11.85 2.89
C MET A 19 6.53 -12.40 2.51
N GLY A 20 6.98 -12.22 1.26
CA GLY A 20 8.33 -12.62 0.82
C GLY A 20 9.43 -11.86 1.56
N ILE A 21 9.27 -10.54 1.76
CA ILE A 21 10.20 -9.75 2.59
C ILE A 21 10.22 -10.28 4.03
N ALA A 22 9.04 -10.62 4.59
CA ALA A 22 8.95 -11.17 5.94
C ALA A 22 9.65 -12.53 6.08
N GLU A 23 9.51 -13.39 5.09
CA GLU A 23 10.15 -14.70 5.04
C GLU A 23 11.67 -14.57 5.02
N VAL A 24 12.21 -13.76 4.11
CA VAL A 24 13.66 -13.51 4.02
C VAL A 24 14.20 -12.89 5.32
N ALA A 25 13.48 -11.91 5.90
CA ALA A 25 13.90 -11.30 7.15
C ALA A 25 13.93 -12.30 8.32
N ARG A 26 12.93 -13.19 8.41
CA ARG A 26 12.90 -14.26 9.42
C ARG A 26 14.04 -15.26 9.23
N ALA A 27 14.34 -15.63 7.98
CA ALA A 27 15.49 -16.50 7.67
C ALA A 27 16.83 -15.89 8.09
N GLN A 28 16.91 -14.55 8.12
CA GLN A 28 18.07 -13.80 8.62
C GLN A 28 18.04 -13.58 10.16
N GLY A 29 17.15 -14.25 10.88
CA GLY A 29 17.05 -14.15 12.35
C GLY A 29 16.34 -12.90 12.86
N HIS A 30 15.52 -12.22 12.05
CA HIS A 30 14.70 -11.10 12.49
C HIS A 30 13.32 -11.56 12.95
N GLU A 31 12.77 -10.89 13.95
CA GLU A 31 11.40 -11.10 14.40
C GLU A 31 10.47 -10.20 13.58
N VAL A 32 9.50 -10.79 12.86
CA VAL A 32 8.64 -10.03 11.93
C VAL A 32 7.17 -10.26 12.25
N MET A 33 6.45 -9.18 12.51
CA MET A 33 4.99 -9.12 12.61
C MET A 33 4.41 -8.51 11.34
N CYS A 34 3.63 -9.28 10.59
CA CYS A 34 2.86 -8.80 9.44
C CYS A 34 1.44 -8.45 9.87
N ALA A 35 0.94 -7.29 9.50
CA ALA A 35 -0.41 -6.83 9.79
C ALA A 35 -1.18 -6.47 8.53
N SER A 36 -2.37 -7.05 8.34
CA SER A 36 -3.28 -6.68 7.25
C SER A 36 -4.75 -6.94 7.60
N PRO A 37 -5.70 -6.29 6.89
CA PRO A 37 -7.12 -6.54 7.07
C PRO A 37 -7.51 -7.91 6.52
N ILE A 38 -8.69 -8.39 6.94
CA ILE A 38 -9.32 -9.55 6.34
C ILE A 38 -9.88 -9.14 4.97
N THR A 39 -9.47 -9.85 3.92
CA THR A 39 -10.00 -9.71 2.56
C THR A 39 -10.71 -10.99 2.14
N THR A 40 -11.43 -10.97 1.03
CA THR A 40 -12.06 -12.18 0.46
C THR A 40 -11.04 -13.25 0.09
N THR A 41 -9.81 -12.83 -0.24
CA THR A 41 -8.74 -13.72 -0.69
C THR A 41 -7.84 -14.24 0.44
N ASN A 42 -7.94 -13.68 1.66
CA ASN A 42 -7.08 -14.07 2.79
C ASN A 42 -7.88 -14.46 4.04
N ARG A 43 -9.14 -14.91 3.87
CA ARG A 43 -9.99 -15.38 5.00
C ARG A 43 -9.30 -16.43 5.87
N ASP A 44 -8.54 -17.31 5.21
CA ASP A 44 -7.84 -18.43 5.81
C ASP A 44 -6.34 -18.16 6.05
N ALA A 45 -5.88 -16.92 5.84
CA ALA A 45 -4.53 -16.55 6.23
C ALA A 45 -4.45 -16.74 7.75
N GLY A 46 -3.94 -17.90 8.13
CA GLY A 46 -4.01 -18.47 9.46
C GLY A 46 -3.35 -17.58 10.51
N ALA A 47 -3.56 -17.96 11.74
CA ALA A 47 -2.84 -17.46 12.90
C ALA A 47 -1.38 -17.95 12.91
N ASP A 48 -0.70 -17.89 11.77
CA ASP A 48 0.72 -18.18 11.68
C ASP A 48 1.47 -17.20 12.58
N CYS A 49 2.46 -17.72 13.27
CA CYS A 49 3.30 -16.98 14.19
C CYS A 49 3.80 -15.69 13.51
N GLY A 50 3.41 -14.53 14.06
CA GLY A 50 3.78 -13.23 13.50
C GLY A 50 2.80 -12.60 12.50
N TYR A 51 1.56 -13.08 12.39
CA TYR A 51 0.53 -12.44 11.58
C TYR A 51 -0.59 -11.84 12.44
N TYR A 52 -0.86 -10.55 12.28
CA TYR A 52 -1.92 -9.81 12.97
C TYR A 52 -3.03 -9.39 12.01
N ARG A 53 -4.27 -9.78 12.32
CA ARG A 53 -5.46 -9.37 11.56
C ARG A 53 -5.98 -8.02 12.06
N ILE A 54 -6.04 -7.04 11.17
CA ILE A 54 -6.59 -5.71 11.46
C ILE A 54 -8.11 -5.76 11.26
N GLY A 55 -8.84 -5.75 12.37
CA GLY A 55 -10.30 -5.72 12.37
C GLY A 55 -10.97 -7.02 11.93
N THR A 56 -12.24 -6.88 11.57
CA THR A 56 -13.11 -7.96 11.06
C THR A 56 -13.58 -7.63 9.65
N PHE A 57 -14.13 -8.62 8.96
CA PHE A 57 -14.74 -8.41 7.64
C PHE A 57 -15.85 -7.36 7.66
N ASN A 58 -16.71 -7.38 8.70
CA ASN A 58 -17.82 -6.43 8.84
C ASN A 58 -17.33 -5.02 9.18
N SER A 59 -16.36 -4.88 10.10
CA SER A 59 -15.81 -3.55 10.41
C SER A 59 -15.13 -2.93 9.19
N ARG A 60 -14.40 -3.72 8.37
CA ARG A 60 -13.84 -3.25 7.12
C ARG A 60 -14.91 -2.78 6.13
N ARG A 61 -16.00 -3.55 5.95
CA ARG A 61 -17.11 -3.14 5.07
C ARG A 61 -17.74 -1.83 5.51
N LEU A 62 -17.96 -1.65 6.81
CA LEU A 62 -18.49 -0.40 7.38
C LEU A 62 -17.53 0.77 7.09
N ASN A 63 -16.23 0.61 7.36
CA ASN A 63 -15.25 1.65 7.14
C ASN A 63 -15.13 2.03 5.65
N VAL A 64 -15.21 1.04 4.75
CA VAL A 64 -15.24 1.28 3.29
C VAL A 64 -16.53 2.02 2.90
N ALA A 65 -17.69 1.65 3.43
CA ALA A 65 -18.94 2.33 3.15
C ALA A 65 -18.90 3.81 3.61
N LEU A 66 -18.42 4.07 4.83
CA LEU A 66 -18.24 5.43 5.35
C LEU A 66 -17.27 6.25 4.49
N ALA A 67 -16.12 5.66 4.09
CA ALA A 67 -15.18 6.31 3.20
C ALA A 67 -15.81 6.62 1.83
N ARG A 68 -16.59 5.70 1.28
CA ARG A 68 -17.27 5.86 -0.01
C ARG A 68 -18.34 6.96 0.04
N ILE A 69 -19.14 7.00 1.10
CA ILE A 69 -20.18 8.01 1.27
C ILE A 69 -19.57 9.41 1.47
N THR A 70 -18.49 9.50 2.25
CA THR A 70 -17.93 10.80 2.66
C THR A 70 -16.76 11.29 1.81
N GLY A 71 -16.12 10.40 1.04
CA GLY A 71 -14.87 10.69 0.33
C GLY A 71 -13.63 10.77 1.26
N PHE A 72 -13.74 10.41 2.55
CA PHE A 72 -12.64 10.43 3.51
C PHE A 72 -11.99 9.05 3.66
N ASN A 73 -11.19 8.65 2.67
CA ASN A 73 -10.48 7.39 2.69
C ASN A 73 -9.35 7.37 3.74
N GLY A 74 -9.33 6.32 4.58
CA GLY A 74 -8.33 6.18 5.64
C GLY A 74 -8.56 7.07 6.88
N CYS A 75 -9.76 7.62 7.06
CA CYS A 75 -10.14 8.43 8.24
C CYS A 75 -10.95 7.64 9.28
N PHE A 76 -11.44 6.48 8.92
CA PHE A 76 -12.23 5.59 9.79
C PHE A 76 -11.34 4.48 10.37
N ALA A 77 -11.92 3.38 10.85
CA ALA A 77 -11.19 2.26 11.46
C ALA A 77 -10.44 2.64 12.77
N TRP A 78 -11.06 3.46 13.61
CA TRP A 78 -10.44 3.93 14.87
C TRP A 78 -10.13 2.78 15.83
N ILE A 79 -11.11 1.90 16.06
CA ILE A 79 -10.99 0.77 17.01
C ILE A 79 -9.92 -0.22 16.52
N GLU A 80 -9.94 -0.55 15.24
CA GLU A 80 -9.01 -1.47 14.62
C GLU A 80 -7.57 -0.92 14.70
N THR A 81 -7.42 0.37 14.42
CA THR A 81 -6.13 1.04 14.48
C THR A 81 -5.63 1.15 15.92
N TYR A 82 -6.49 1.49 16.88
CA TYR A 82 -6.12 1.52 18.29
C TYR A 82 -5.59 0.15 18.76
N LYS A 83 -6.30 -0.94 18.43
CA LYS A 83 -5.87 -2.31 18.75
C LYS A 83 -4.54 -2.67 18.09
N LEU A 84 -4.37 -2.30 16.82
CA LEU A 84 -3.10 -2.50 16.10
C LEU A 84 -1.96 -1.73 16.78
N LEU A 85 -2.15 -0.46 17.10
CA LEU A 85 -1.12 0.38 17.76
C LEU A 85 -0.75 -0.15 19.14
N LYS A 86 -1.72 -0.67 19.91
CA LYS A 86 -1.44 -1.37 21.16
C LYS A 86 -0.54 -2.58 20.93
N LYS A 87 -0.86 -3.40 19.90
CA LYS A 87 -0.05 -4.56 19.54
C LYS A 87 1.36 -4.18 19.07
N ILE A 88 1.50 -3.11 18.31
CA ILE A 88 2.80 -2.55 17.89
C ILE A 88 3.59 -2.09 19.14
N THR A 89 2.94 -1.44 20.10
CA THR A 89 3.59 -0.99 21.35
C THR A 89 4.11 -2.17 22.17
N GLU A 90 3.32 -3.26 22.29
CA GLU A 90 3.74 -4.50 22.96
C GLU A 90 4.91 -5.18 22.23
N PHE A 91 4.87 -5.19 20.90
CA PHE A 91 5.91 -5.78 20.06
C PHE A 91 7.22 -4.99 20.07
N LYS A 92 7.19 -3.67 20.37
CA LYS A 92 8.36 -2.77 20.43
C LYS A 92 9.24 -2.85 19.17
N PRO A 93 8.74 -2.51 17.99
CA PRO A 93 9.50 -2.66 16.76
C PRO A 93 10.68 -1.70 16.69
N ASP A 94 11.78 -2.18 16.09
CA ASP A 94 12.91 -1.36 15.70
C ASP A 94 12.61 -0.56 14.42
N ILE A 95 11.72 -1.10 13.56
CA ILE A 95 11.33 -0.50 12.30
C ILE A 95 9.88 -0.85 11.93
N ILE A 96 9.17 0.10 11.32
CA ILE A 96 7.86 -0.13 10.69
C ILE A 96 8.04 -0.04 9.18
N HIS A 97 7.59 -1.08 8.46
CA HIS A 97 7.55 -1.12 7.02
C HIS A 97 6.10 -1.01 6.53
N LEU A 98 5.79 0.10 5.87
CA LEU A 98 4.48 0.39 5.31
C LEU A 98 4.45 0.01 3.83
N HIS A 99 3.32 -0.54 3.38
CA HIS A 99 3.02 -0.81 1.98
C HIS A 99 1.75 -0.05 1.57
N ASN A 100 0.74 -0.71 0.97
CA ASN A 100 -0.51 -0.06 0.59
C ASN A 100 -1.39 0.24 1.81
N LEU A 101 -1.67 1.52 2.03
CA LEU A 101 -2.46 2.02 3.14
C LEU A 101 -3.88 2.48 2.74
N HIS A 102 -4.24 2.38 1.46
CA HIS A 102 -5.60 2.61 1.01
C HIS A 102 -6.53 1.44 1.39
N ASP A 103 -7.83 1.49 1.06
CA ASP A 103 -8.83 0.47 1.40
C ASP A 103 -9.52 0.62 2.78
N SER A 104 -9.33 1.75 3.45
CA SER A 104 -10.06 2.15 4.68
C SER A 104 -10.01 1.13 5.83
N TYR A 105 -8.95 0.32 5.92
CA TYR A 105 -8.75 -0.66 6.97
C TYR A 105 -7.97 -0.12 8.18
N ILE A 106 -7.38 1.05 8.03
CA ILE A 106 -6.56 1.71 9.03
C ILE A 106 -6.87 3.21 9.09
N ASN A 107 -6.82 3.78 10.28
CA ASN A 107 -6.94 5.23 10.48
C ASN A 107 -5.56 5.87 10.32
N LEU A 108 -5.36 6.57 9.19
CA LEU A 108 -4.07 7.16 8.82
C LEU A 108 -3.58 8.23 9.81
N PRO A 109 -4.44 9.20 10.24
CA PRO A 109 -4.00 10.18 11.22
C PRO A 109 -3.50 9.53 12.52
N MET A 110 -4.15 8.48 13.02
CA MET A 110 -3.69 7.77 14.23
C MET A 110 -2.36 7.08 14.00
N LEU A 111 -2.21 6.35 12.89
CA LEU A 111 -0.97 5.64 12.56
C LEU A 111 0.22 6.60 12.46
N PHE A 112 0.10 7.65 11.64
CA PHE A 112 1.20 8.59 11.43
C PHE A 112 1.49 9.46 12.65
N SER A 113 0.48 9.81 13.47
CA SER A 113 0.68 10.46 14.76
C SER A 113 1.47 9.57 15.72
N TYR A 114 1.17 8.27 15.75
CA TYR A 114 1.90 7.30 16.56
C TYR A 114 3.36 7.17 16.11
N ILE A 115 3.61 7.00 14.80
CA ILE A 115 4.97 6.91 14.24
C ILE A 115 5.78 8.17 14.60
N LYS A 116 5.21 9.36 14.41
CA LYS A 116 5.86 10.64 14.74
C LYS A 116 6.16 10.78 16.22
N LYS A 117 5.17 10.48 17.09
CA LYS A 117 5.29 10.57 18.53
C LYS A 117 6.41 9.68 19.07
N HIS A 118 6.50 8.46 18.58
CA HIS A 118 7.50 7.48 19.03
C HIS A 118 8.80 7.52 18.23
N ASN A 119 8.89 8.37 17.20
CA ASN A 119 10.06 8.55 16.34
C ASN A 119 10.61 7.22 15.78
N ILE A 120 9.71 6.31 15.39
CA ILE A 120 10.06 4.96 14.93
C ILE A 120 10.62 5.06 13.50
N PRO A 121 11.78 4.45 13.22
CA PRO A 121 12.27 4.29 11.87
C PRO A 121 11.22 3.65 10.96
N THR A 122 10.97 4.25 9.81
CA THR A 122 9.89 3.84 8.92
C THR A 122 10.39 3.71 7.48
N VAL A 123 10.12 2.58 6.86
CA VAL A 123 10.24 2.40 5.42
C VAL A 123 8.82 2.39 4.84
N TRP A 124 8.60 3.10 3.74
CA TRP A 124 7.33 3.06 3.03
C TRP A 124 7.54 2.68 1.57
N THR A 125 7.19 1.44 1.24
CA THR A 125 7.21 0.97 -0.15
C THR A 125 5.92 1.38 -0.84
N LEU A 126 6.04 2.27 -1.83
CA LEU A 126 4.93 2.70 -2.66
C LEU A 126 4.77 1.75 -3.85
N HIS A 127 3.56 1.26 -4.06
CA HIS A 127 3.22 0.38 -5.18
C HIS A 127 2.39 1.09 -6.25
N ASP A 128 1.88 2.28 -5.94
CA ASP A 128 1.08 3.14 -6.78
C ASP A 128 1.21 4.62 -6.37
N CYS A 129 0.45 5.49 -6.99
CA CYS A 129 0.50 6.93 -6.76
C CYS A 129 -0.45 7.44 -5.67
N TRP A 130 -1.23 6.56 -5.04
CA TRP A 130 -2.26 6.96 -4.07
C TRP A 130 -1.69 7.77 -2.90
N SER A 131 -0.50 7.46 -2.44
CA SER A 131 0.13 8.08 -1.27
C SER A 131 0.28 9.60 -1.39
N PHE A 132 0.46 10.15 -2.60
CA PHE A 132 0.67 11.58 -2.83
C PHE A 132 -0.42 12.26 -3.67
N THR A 133 -1.52 11.56 -3.99
CA THR A 133 -2.71 12.14 -4.60
C THR A 133 -3.81 12.41 -3.58
N GLY A 134 -4.90 13.06 -3.97
CA GLY A 134 -6.08 13.20 -3.11
C GLY A 134 -6.80 11.86 -2.89
N GLN A 135 -6.90 11.03 -3.94
CA GLN A 135 -7.60 9.76 -3.91
C GLN A 135 -7.07 8.74 -4.91
N CYS A 136 -6.93 9.11 -6.19
CA CYS A 136 -6.67 8.14 -7.26
C CYS A 136 -5.24 7.57 -7.23
N PRO A 137 -5.06 6.25 -7.44
CA PRO A 137 -3.73 5.64 -7.59
C PRO A 137 -3.17 5.75 -9.03
N HIS A 138 -4.02 6.02 -10.03
CA HIS A 138 -3.69 5.91 -11.48
C HIS A 138 -4.04 7.19 -12.27
N PHE A 139 -3.55 8.33 -11.83
CA PHE A 139 -3.82 9.63 -12.48
C PHE A 139 -3.27 9.74 -13.90
N THR A 140 -2.35 8.88 -14.30
CA THR A 140 -1.76 8.85 -15.65
C THR A 140 -2.80 8.53 -16.73
N MET A 141 -3.81 7.73 -16.42
CA MET A 141 -4.90 7.38 -17.34
C MET A 141 -5.66 8.61 -17.84
N VAL A 142 -5.77 9.65 -17.02
CA VAL A 142 -6.44 10.93 -17.35
C VAL A 142 -5.46 12.08 -17.49
N LYS A 143 -4.16 11.81 -17.59
CA LYS A 143 -3.07 12.80 -17.72
C LYS A 143 -3.15 13.94 -16.70
N CYS A 144 -3.57 13.65 -15.47
CA CYS A 144 -3.80 14.65 -14.44
C CYS A 144 -2.48 15.06 -13.76
N ASN A 145 -2.25 16.37 -13.63
CA ASN A 145 -1.09 16.95 -12.95
C ASN A 145 -1.44 17.71 -11.65
N LYS A 146 -2.73 17.74 -11.26
CA LYS A 146 -3.20 18.49 -10.08
C LYS A 146 -2.59 17.99 -8.76
N TRP A 147 -2.20 16.73 -8.69
CA TRP A 147 -1.56 16.13 -7.51
C TRP A 147 -0.25 16.82 -7.09
N LYS A 148 0.43 17.49 -7.99
CA LYS A 148 1.69 18.23 -7.70
C LYS A 148 1.46 19.40 -6.75
N THR A 149 0.37 20.16 -6.95
CA THR A 149 0.08 21.41 -6.24
C THR A 149 -1.16 21.34 -5.35
N GLY A 150 -2.07 20.41 -5.62
CA GLY A 150 -3.30 20.20 -4.86
C GLY A 150 -4.39 19.58 -5.72
N CYS A 151 -4.91 18.42 -5.32
CA CYS A 151 -6.03 17.79 -6.01
C CYS A 151 -7.32 18.59 -5.81
N HIS A 152 -8.14 18.65 -6.85
CA HIS A 152 -9.49 19.23 -6.87
C HIS A 152 -10.19 18.82 -8.16
N ASP A 153 -11.53 18.87 -8.23
CA ASP A 153 -12.34 18.54 -9.41
C ASP A 153 -11.82 17.28 -10.11
N CYS A 154 -11.85 16.17 -9.34
CA CYS A 154 -11.21 14.93 -9.74
C CYS A 154 -12.09 14.15 -10.72
N LEU A 155 -11.59 13.90 -11.92
CA LEU A 155 -12.31 13.11 -12.93
C LEU A 155 -12.47 11.63 -12.52
N GLN A 156 -11.64 11.16 -11.57
CA GLN A 156 -11.58 9.76 -11.15
C GLN A 156 -12.10 9.53 -9.72
N TYR A 157 -12.85 10.46 -9.11
CA TYR A 157 -13.32 10.24 -7.73
C TYR A 157 -14.35 9.12 -7.60
N LYS A 158 -15.02 8.75 -8.71
CA LYS A 158 -15.93 7.60 -8.78
C LYS A 158 -15.24 6.28 -9.07
N GLU A 159 -13.97 6.34 -9.50
CA GLU A 159 -13.12 5.18 -9.72
C GLU A 159 -12.47 4.72 -8.43
N TYR A 160 -11.65 3.66 -8.51
CA TYR A 160 -10.99 3.09 -7.33
C TYR A 160 -9.94 4.03 -6.71
N PRO A 161 -9.99 4.19 -5.37
CA PRO A 161 -11.04 3.86 -4.42
C PRO A 161 -12.23 4.82 -4.55
N ALA A 162 -13.40 4.29 -4.90
CA ALA A 162 -14.56 5.09 -5.29
C ALA A 162 -15.17 5.87 -4.12
N SER A 163 -15.67 7.10 -4.40
CA SER A 163 -16.48 7.89 -3.48
C SER A 163 -17.69 8.52 -4.18
N LEU A 164 -18.73 8.86 -3.40
CA LEU A 164 -19.94 9.52 -3.89
C LEU A 164 -19.71 11.03 -4.06
N TYR A 165 -18.78 11.60 -3.30
CA TYR A 165 -18.45 13.03 -3.35
C TYR A 165 -16.97 13.23 -3.62
N ASP A 166 -16.61 14.27 -4.39
CA ASP A 166 -15.23 14.66 -4.61
C ASP A 166 -14.68 15.46 -3.42
N ASN A 167 -14.05 14.75 -2.49
CA ASN A 167 -13.31 15.33 -1.38
C ASN A 167 -11.79 15.37 -1.62
N THR A 168 -11.35 15.20 -2.86
CA THR A 168 -9.91 15.07 -3.18
C THR A 168 -9.09 16.29 -2.77
N LYS A 169 -9.64 17.50 -2.86
CA LYS A 169 -8.98 18.72 -2.40
C LYS A 169 -8.65 18.68 -0.90
N ARG A 170 -9.62 18.27 -0.09
CA ARG A 170 -9.46 18.17 1.36
C ARG A 170 -8.57 17.00 1.74
N MET A 171 -8.77 15.84 1.10
CA MET A 171 -7.96 14.64 1.32
C MET A 171 -6.48 14.86 0.97
N TRP A 172 -6.18 15.55 -0.13
CA TRP A 172 -4.81 15.88 -0.49
C TRP A 172 -4.11 16.70 0.62
N LYS A 173 -4.79 17.75 1.15
CA LYS A 173 -4.27 18.55 2.26
C LYS A 173 -4.07 17.75 3.53
N LEU A 174 -5.03 16.90 3.87
CA LEU A 174 -4.96 16.04 5.06
C LEU A 174 -3.84 15.02 4.94
N LYS A 175 -3.73 14.33 3.82
CA LYS A 175 -2.66 13.35 3.56
C LYS A 175 -1.28 14.01 3.59
N LYS A 176 -1.12 15.18 2.97
CA LYS A 176 0.11 15.97 3.09
C LYS A 176 0.46 16.22 4.55
N LYS A 177 -0.49 16.70 5.38
CA LYS A 177 -0.28 16.93 6.82
C LYS A 177 0.12 15.65 7.56
N TRP A 178 -0.51 14.52 7.26
CA TRP A 178 -0.24 13.26 7.97
C TRP A 178 1.08 12.66 7.55
N PHE A 179 1.37 12.62 6.27
CA PHE A 179 2.49 11.87 5.69
C PHE A 179 3.81 12.63 5.70
N THR A 180 3.80 13.96 5.80
CA THR A 180 5.04 14.76 5.94
C THR A 180 5.45 14.92 7.40
N GLY A 181 6.73 15.23 7.64
CA GLY A 181 7.27 15.46 8.99
C GLY A 181 7.53 14.19 9.83
N VAL A 182 7.64 13.02 9.21
CA VAL A 182 8.17 11.80 9.87
C VAL A 182 9.69 11.85 9.78
N LYS A 183 10.38 12.05 10.91
CA LYS A 183 11.83 12.33 10.94
C LYS A 183 12.70 11.22 10.36
N LYS A 184 12.31 9.95 10.56
CA LYS A 184 13.10 8.78 10.16
C LYS A 184 12.35 7.94 9.13
N MET A 185 11.93 8.55 8.02
CA MET A 185 11.22 7.82 6.94
C MET A 185 12.06 7.79 5.67
N THR A 186 12.12 6.61 5.06
CA THR A 186 12.65 6.38 3.71
C THR A 186 11.53 5.83 2.83
N ILE A 187 11.38 6.40 1.64
CA ILE A 187 10.45 5.89 0.64
C ILE A 187 11.18 4.91 -0.27
N VAL A 188 10.54 3.80 -0.57
CA VAL A 188 11.00 2.81 -1.55
C VAL A 188 10.00 2.75 -2.69
N THR A 189 10.49 2.67 -3.91
CA THR A 189 9.67 2.51 -5.12
C THR A 189 10.18 1.35 -5.97
N PRO A 190 9.29 0.58 -6.64
CA PRO A 190 9.71 -0.54 -7.48
C PRO A 190 10.25 -0.11 -8.85
N SER A 191 10.25 1.19 -9.15
CA SER A 191 10.72 1.70 -10.43
C SER A 191 11.23 3.14 -10.32
N GLN A 192 12.14 3.50 -11.22
CA GLN A 192 12.64 4.87 -11.36
C GLN A 192 11.52 5.84 -11.74
N TRP A 193 10.55 5.39 -12.55
CA TRP A 193 9.38 6.18 -12.92
C TRP A 193 8.62 6.66 -11.67
N LEU A 194 8.27 5.76 -10.75
CA LEU A 194 7.54 6.15 -9.54
C LEU A 194 8.41 7.00 -8.60
N ALA A 195 9.72 6.73 -8.52
CA ALA A 195 10.65 7.56 -7.77
C ALA A 195 10.68 9.01 -8.27
N ASN A 196 10.66 9.21 -9.58
CA ASN A 196 10.62 10.54 -10.18
C ASN A 196 9.32 11.28 -9.83
N LEU A 197 8.17 10.59 -9.84
CA LEU A 197 6.89 11.17 -9.40
C LEU A 197 6.90 11.56 -7.92
N VAL A 198 7.47 10.74 -7.05
CA VAL A 198 7.61 11.07 -5.62
C VAL A 198 8.39 12.38 -5.43
N LYS A 199 9.47 12.59 -6.19
CA LYS A 199 10.29 13.81 -6.13
C LYS A 199 9.54 15.06 -6.57
N GLU A 200 8.46 14.92 -7.34
CA GLU A 200 7.59 16.04 -7.75
C GLU A 200 6.40 16.25 -6.81
N SER A 201 6.21 15.36 -5.82
CA SER A 201 5.08 15.38 -4.90
C SER A 201 5.42 16.08 -3.57
N TYR A 202 4.45 16.17 -2.67
CA TYR A 202 4.68 16.66 -1.31
C TYR A 202 5.53 15.70 -0.44
N LEU A 203 5.90 14.52 -0.95
CA LEU A 203 6.82 13.59 -0.29
C LEU A 203 8.28 13.76 -0.72
N LYS A 204 8.57 14.76 -1.55
CA LYS A 204 9.89 15.01 -2.16
C LYS A 204 11.05 15.17 -1.18
N ASP A 205 10.77 15.58 0.05
CA ASP A 205 11.80 15.83 1.07
C ASP A 205 12.30 14.55 1.76
N TYR A 206 11.67 13.40 1.47
CA TYR A 206 12.14 12.12 1.97
C TYR A 206 13.20 11.49 1.07
N PRO A 207 14.18 10.77 1.67
CA PRO A 207 15.05 9.89 0.89
C PRO A 207 14.22 8.88 0.08
N VAL A 208 14.50 8.77 -1.21
CA VAL A 208 13.83 7.81 -2.10
C VAL A 208 14.86 6.82 -2.62
N LYS A 209 14.56 5.52 -2.47
CA LYS A 209 15.36 4.42 -3.01
C LYS A 209 14.54 3.62 -4.00
N VAL A 210 15.15 3.27 -5.12
CA VAL A 210 14.54 2.35 -6.10
C VAL A 210 15.00 0.93 -5.77
N ILE A 211 14.04 0.07 -5.46
CA ILE A 211 14.25 -1.37 -5.21
C ILE A 211 13.19 -2.12 -6.00
N ASN A 212 13.58 -2.75 -7.10
CA ASN A 212 12.66 -3.51 -7.94
C ASN A 212 12.03 -4.67 -7.17
N ASN A 213 10.79 -5.00 -7.51
CA ASN A 213 10.12 -6.16 -6.94
C ASN A 213 10.86 -7.45 -7.37
N GLY A 214 11.12 -8.33 -6.40
CA GLY A 214 11.61 -9.67 -6.69
C GLY A 214 10.54 -10.55 -7.34
N ILE A 215 10.98 -11.52 -8.11
CA ILE A 215 10.13 -12.59 -8.68
C ILE A 215 10.69 -13.94 -8.26
N ASP A 216 9.82 -14.93 -8.18
CA ASP A 216 10.21 -16.32 -7.91
C ASP A 216 10.79 -16.94 -9.20
N LEU A 217 12.10 -17.11 -9.24
CA LEU A 217 12.81 -17.68 -10.39
C LEU A 217 12.58 -19.20 -10.55
N THR A 218 11.98 -19.86 -9.57
CA THR A 218 11.57 -21.27 -9.73
C THR A 218 10.33 -21.40 -10.59
N VAL A 219 9.46 -20.37 -10.56
CA VAL A 219 8.20 -20.27 -11.33
C VAL A 219 8.43 -19.52 -12.63
N PHE A 220 9.09 -18.36 -12.57
CA PHE A 220 9.32 -17.49 -13.73
C PHE A 220 10.69 -17.79 -14.34
N LYS A 221 10.71 -18.70 -15.31
CA LYS A 221 11.92 -19.08 -16.07
C LYS A 221 11.84 -18.52 -17.48
N PRO A 222 12.98 -18.18 -18.12
CA PRO A 222 13.01 -17.90 -19.55
C PRO A 222 12.48 -19.11 -20.32
N THR A 223 11.55 -18.88 -21.23
CA THR A 223 11.10 -19.94 -22.16
C THR A 223 12.25 -20.23 -23.12
N PRO A 224 12.66 -21.51 -23.30
CA PRO A 224 13.65 -21.85 -24.32
C PRO A 224 13.21 -21.32 -25.69
N SER A 225 14.15 -20.85 -26.50
CA SER A 225 13.87 -20.21 -27.79
C SER A 225 13.17 -21.14 -28.79
N GLU A 226 13.27 -22.44 -28.60
CA GLU A 226 12.60 -23.46 -29.42
C GLU A 226 11.07 -23.49 -29.25
N ASP A 227 10.57 -23.20 -28.01
CA ASP A 227 9.12 -23.20 -27.73
C ASP A 227 8.39 -21.96 -28.28
N LEU A 228 9.10 -20.88 -28.59
CA LEU A 228 8.51 -19.67 -29.20
C LEU A 228 8.17 -19.85 -30.69
N SER A 229 8.78 -20.83 -31.36
CA SER A 229 8.53 -21.10 -32.80
C SER A 229 7.20 -21.79 -33.04
N HIS A 230 6.59 -22.43 -32.03
CA HIS A 230 5.31 -23.16 -32.18
C HIS A 230 4.06 -22.34 -31.79
N SER A 231 4.19 -21.21 -31.11
CA SER A 231 3.02 -20.42 -30.69
C SER A 231 2.44 -19.51 -31.81
N ASN A 232 3.15 -19.34 -32.93
CA ASN A 232 2.70 -18.50 -34.05
C ASN A 232 1.96 -19.26 -35.18
N ARG A 233 1.62 -20.55 -34.96
CA ARG A 233 0.82 -21.32 -35.92
C ARG A 233 -0.58 -21.63 -35.38
N GLY A 234 -1.42 -20.61 -35.27
CA GLY A 234 -2.79 -20.80 -34.77
C GLY A 234 -3.66 -19.56 -34.90
N GLY A 235 -3.56 -18.84 -36.00
CA GLY A 235 -4.44 -17.72 -36.34
C GLY A 235 -4.87 -17.79 -37.81
N GLY A 236 -5.45 -18.93 -38.19
CA GLY A 236 -6.10 -19.06 -39.51
C GLY A 236 -7.42 -18.28 -39.45
N ALA A 237 -7.50 -17.21 -40.23
CA ALA A 237 -8.73 -16.54 -40.57
C ALA A 237 -9.69 -17.53 -41.26
N SER A 238 -10.88 -17.71 -40.73
CA SER A 238 -12.04 -18.15 -41.46
C SER A 238 -12.86 -16.91 -41.82
N GLN A 239 -12.74 -16.50 -43.07
CA GLN A 239 -13.78 -15.74 -43.76
C GLN A 239 -14.95 -16.69 -43.99
N GLU A 240 -16.13 -16.31 -43.49
CA GLU A 240 -17.42 -16.36 -44.23
C GLU A 240 -18.42 -15.51 -43.45
#